data_b64fed64ff0a7b45e2176752b56b12ad
#
_entry.id   b64fed64ff0a7b45e2176752b56b12ad
#
_cell.length_a   1.000
_cell.length_b   1.000
_cell.length_c   1.000
_cell.angle_alpha   90.00
_cell.angle_beta   90.00
_cell.angle_gamma   90.00
#
_symmetry.space_group_name_H-M   'P 1'
#
loop_
_entity.id
_entity.type
_entity.pdbx_description
1 polymer ?
#
loop_
_entity_poly.entity_id
_entity_poly.type
_entity_poly.pdbx_seq_one_letter_code
_entity_poly.pdbx_strand_id
1 'polypeptide(L)'
;MKEILSRRLRECRRNCGLTQREAAIYCDITEKAYQNYELGAREPKLSILVRIAALYQVSLDYLVGLTDRAGPYPPRKQGLCCGMIKEITEK
;
A
#
# COMPACT_ATOMS: atom_id res chain seq x y z
N MET A 1 12.14 -9.26 6.18
CA MET A 1 10.84 -8.63 5.95
C MET A 1 10.88 -7.38 5.11
N LYS A 2 11.86 -6.52 5.30
CA LYS A 2 11.89 -5.28 4.53
C LYS A 2 11.97 -5.52 3.03
N GLU A 3 12.67 -6.54 2.61
CA GLU A 3 12.83 -6.81 1.19
C GLU A 3 11.53 -7.23 0.54
N ILE A 4 10.78 -8.07 1.22
CA ILE A 4 9.52 -8.53 0.68
C ILE A 4 8.53 -7.38 0.69
N LEU A 5 8.50 -6.63 1.77
CA LEU A 5 7.60 -5.51 1.89
C LEU A 5 7.87 -4.48 0.80
N SER A 6 9.12 -4.12 0.60
CA SER A 6 9.44 -3.10 -0.40
C SER A 6 9.05 -3.54 -1.80
N ARG A 7 9.28 -4.81 -2.12
CA ARG A 7 8.91 -5.32 -3.44
C ARG A 7 7.40 -5.30 -3.62
N ARG A 8 6.65 -5.72 -2.60
CA ARG A 8 5.21 -5.77 -2.73
C ARG A 8 4.59 -4.39 -2.76
N LEU A 9 5.20 -3.43 -2.07
CA LEU A 9 4.73 -2.06 -2.16
C LEU A 9 4.85 -1.54 -3.59
N ARG A 10 5.98 -1.81 -4.24
CA ARG A 10 6.16 -1.36 -5.61
C ARG A 10 5.17 -2.04 -6.54
N GLU A 11 4.98 -3.34 -6.36
CA GLU A 11 4.07 -4.08 -7.21
C GLU A 11 2.63 -3.58 -7.06
N CYS A 12 2.19 -3.37 -5.84
CA CYS A 12 0.84 -2.89 -5.60
C CYS A 12 0.66 -1.50 -6.18
N ARG A 13 1.65 -0.64 -6.00
CA ARG A 13 1.54 0.72 -6.50
C ARG A 13 1.43 0.73 -8.02
N ARG A 14 2.26 -0.08 -8.68
CA ARG A 14 2.22 -0.15 -10.13
C ARG A 14 0.91 -0.72 -10.63
N ASN A 15 0.41 -1.72 -9.93
CA ASN A 15 -0.85 -2.32 -10.32
C ASN A 15 -2.00 -1.33 -10.19
N CYS A 16 -1.89 -0.39 -9.28
CA CYS A 16 -2.92 0.62 -9.11
C CYS A 16 -2.69 1.84 -9.98
N GLY A 17 -1.56 1.90 -10.66
CA GLY A 17 -1.28 3.04 -11.52
C GLY A 17 -0.99 4.32 -10.77
N LEU A 18 -0.46 4.21 -9.56
CA LEU A 18 -0.19 5.38 -8.74
C LEU A 18 1.28 5.74 -8.77
N THR A 19 1.55 7.04 -8.57
CA THR A 19 2.91 7.47 -8.37
C THR A 19 3.23 7.34 -6.90
N GLN A 20 4.53 7.40 -6.56
CA GLN A 20 4.93 7.37 -5.17
C GLN A 20 4.35 8.55 -4.41
N ARG A 21 4.25 9.68 -5.07
CA ARG A 21 3.69 10.87 -4.44
C ARG A 21 2.23 10.67 -4.10
N GLU A 22 1.47 10.09 -5.02
CA GLU A 22 0.06 9.86 -4.77
C GLU A 22 -0.16 8.91 -3.61
N ALA A 23 0.65 7.85 -3.56
CA ALA A 23 0.54 6.90 -2.46
C ALA A 23 0.88 7.58 -1.14
N ALA A 24 1.90 8.43 -1.13
CA ALA A 24 2.28 9.12 0.09
C ALA A 24 1.19 10.06 0.57
N ILE A 25 0.56 10.76 -0.37
CA ILE A 25 -0.52 11.67 0.01
C ILE A 25 -1.66 10.90 0.64
N TYR A 26 -2.02 9.77 0.05
CA TYR A 26 -3.09 8.98 0.63
C TYR A 26 -2.76 8.54 2.05
N CYS A 27 -1.52 8.18 2.29
CA CYS A 27 -1.11 7.67 3.59
C CYS A 27 -0.75 8.78 4.57
N ASP A 28 -0.83 10.05 4.11
CA ASP A 28 -0.54 11.19 4.96
C ASP A 28 0.90 11.16 5.45
N ILE A 29 1.81 10.86 4.56
CA ILE A 29 3.24 10.88 4.86
C ILE A 29 3.93 11.60 3.71
N THR A 30 5.21 11.88 3.90
CA THR A 30 5.96 12.57 2.84
C THR A 30 6.31 11.58 1.74
N GLU A 31 6.54 12.11 0.56
CA GLU A 31 6.96 11.28 -0.54
C GLU A 31 8.29 10.60 -0.22
N LYS A 32 9.18 11.32 0.44
CA LYS A 32 10.47 10.75 0.81
C LYS A 32 10.31 9.55 1.73
N ALA A 33 9.40 9.64 2.69
CA ALA A 33 9.16 8.53 3.60
C ALA A 33 8.64 7.32 2.81
N TYR A 34 7.73 7.55 1.90
CA TYR A 34 7.19 6.45 1.13
C TYR A 34 8.28 5.82 0.25
N GLN A 35 9.13 6.67 -0.35
CA GLN A 35 10.21 6.16 -1.16
C GLN A 35 11.14 5.27 -0.36
N ASN A 36 11.43 5.66 0.88
CA ASN A 36 12.29 4.85 1.74
C ASN A 36 11.68 3.50 2.02
N TYR A 37 10.36 3.42 2.12
CA TYR A 37 9.71 2.13 2.32
C TYR A 37 9.86 1.25 1.08
N GLU A 38 9.73 1.83 -0.11
CA GLU A 38 9.89 1.04 -1.33
C GLU A 38 11.34 0.66 -1.59
N LEU A 39 12.26 1.43 -1.06
CA LEU A 39 13.67 1.10 -1.21
C LEU A 39 14.14 0.09 -0.18
N GLY A 40 13.35 -0.16 0.84
CA GLY A 40 13.76 -1.02 1.92
C GLY A 40 14.68 -0.35 2.91
N ALA A 41 14.81 0.99 2.83
CA ALA A 41 15.66 1.72 3.74
C ALA A 41 15.04 1.89 5.11
N ARG A 42 13.72 1.86 5.19
CA ARG A 42 13.02 2.01 6.45
C ARG A 42 11.78 1.15 6.45
N GLU A 43 11.33 0.80 7.64
CA GLU A 43 10.09 0.06 7.77
C GLU A 43 9.00 1.00 8.23
N PRO A 44 7.81 0.95 7.67
CA PRO A 44 6.75 1.82 8.12
C PRO A 44 6.23 1.39 9.48
N LYS A 45 5.74 2.35 10.23
CA LYS A 45 5.11 2.06 11.50
C LYS A 45 3.84 1.30 11.21
N LEU A 46 3.32 0.61 12.22
CA LEU A 46 2.12 -0.16 12.05
C LEU A 46 0.96 0.69 11.54
N SER A 47 0.80 1.88 12.07
CA SER A 47 -0.31 2.73 11.64
C SER A 47 -0.20 3.11 10.18
N ILE A 48 1.01 3.32 9.69
CA ILE A 48 1.23 3.64 8.28
C ILE A 48 0.99 2.40 7.43
N LEU A 49 1.46 1.26 7.92
CA LEU A 49 1.30 0.02 7.18
C LEU A 49 -0.18 -0.33 7.00
N VAL A 50 -0.99 -0.07 8.02
CA VAL A 50 -2.43 -0.30 7.91
C VAL A 50 -3.02 0.59 6.82
N ARG A 51 -2.59 1.84 6.73
CA ARG A 51 -3.09 2.73 5.69
C ARG A 51 -2.67 2.26 4.31
N ILE A 52 -1.46 1.76 4.19
CA ILE A 52 -0.97 1.25 2.93
C ILE A 52 -1.78 0.02 2.50
N ALA A 53 -2.06 -0.86 3.46
CA ALA A 53 -2.84 -2.05 3.15
C ALA A 53 -4.24 -1.67 2.68
N ALA A 54 -4.83 -0.67 3.33
CA ALA A 54 -6.15 -0.21 2.91
C ALA A 54 -6.11 0.43 1.53
N LEU A 55 -5.06 1.19 1.25
CA LEU A 55 -4.92 1.84 -0.03
C LEU A 55 -4.88 0.80 -1.15
N TYR A 56 -4.09 -0.23 -0.98
CA TYR A 56 -3.92 -1.23 -2.03
C TYR A 56 -4.90 -2.39 -1.91
N GLN A 57 -5.72 -2.39 -0.84
CA GLN A 57 -6.72 -3.44 -0.65
C GLN A 57 -6.07 -4.79 -0.55
N VAL A 58 -5.03 -4.89 0.22
CA VAL A 58 -4.34 -6.15 0.48
C VAL A 58 -4.22 -6.33 1.99
N SER A 59 -3.94 -7.54 2.41
CA SER A 59 -3.79 -7.79 3.83
C SER A 59 -2.42 -7.40 4.31
N LEU A 60 -2.30 -7.14 5.60
CA LEU A 60 -0.99 -6.89 6.18
C LEU A 60 -0.11 -8.11 6.04
N ASP A 61 -0.70 -9.29 6.18
CA ASP A 61 0.07 -10.53 6.05
C ASP A 61 0.72 -10.62 4.68
N TYR A 62 0.00 -10.22 3.66
CA TYR A 62 0.56 -10.25 2.32
C TYR A 62 1.73 -9.27 2.21
N LEU A 63 1.57 -8.07 2.73
CA LEU A 63 2.62 -7.07 2.62
C LEU A 63 3.89 -7.48 3.31
N VAL A 64 3.78 -8.13 4.45
CA VAL A 64 4.98 -8.52 5.21
C VAL A 64 5.50 -9.91 4.86
N GLY A 65 4.83 -10.58 3.93
CA GLY A 65 5.37 -11.85 3.45
C GLY A 65 4.89 -13.09 4.17
N LEU A 66 3.87 -12.97 5.01
CA LEU A 66 3.36 -14.13 5.71
C LEU A 66 2.44 -14.96 4.83
N THR A 67 1.97 -14.40 3.74
CA THR A 67 1.13 -15.13 2.81
C THR A 67 1.38 -14.62 1.42
N ASP A 68 1.12 -15.45 0.42
CA ASP A 68 1.24 -15.03 -0.97
C ASP A 68 -0.09 -14.56 -1.53
N ARG A 69 -1.16 -14.59 -0.74
CA ARG A 69 -2.43 -14.16 -1.23
C ARG A 69 -2.68 -12.75 -0.87
N ALA A 70 -2.85 -11.89 -1.85
CA ALA A 70 -3.07 -10.48 -1.61
C ALA A 70 -4.38 -10.22 -0.91
N GLY A 71 -5.39 -10.89 -1.34
CA GLY A 71 -6.67 -10.62 -0.79
C GLY A 71 -7.12 -11.70 0.09
N PRO A 72 -8.25 -11.61 0.60
CA PRO A 72 -9.24 -10.62 0.46
C PRO A 72 -9.25 -9.75 1.63
N TYR A 73 -9.14 -8.60 1.53
CA TYR A 73 -9.06 -7.78 2.54
C TYR A 73 -10.00 -6.77 2.38
N PRO A 74 -10.84 -6.75 2.94
CA PRO A 74 -12.01 -7.32 2.89
C PRO A 74 -12.48 -7.30 1.51
N PRO A 75 -13.32 -8.11 1.24
CA PRO A 75 -13.75 -8.30 -0.06
C PRO A 75 -14.48 -7.14 -0.55
N ARG A 76 -14.08 -6.36 -1.22
CA ARG A 76 -14.71 -5.37 -1.72
C ARG A 76 -14.87 -5.58 -3.04
N LYS A 77 -15.67 -5.42 -3.67
CA LYS A 77 -15.87 -5.61 -4.92
C LYS A 77 -14.90 -5.18 -5.68
N GLN A 78 -14.38 -5.64 -6.36
CA GLN A 78 -13.46 -5.30 -7.21
C GLN A 78 -12.88 -4.21 -6.96
N GLY A 79 -12.53 -4.02 -6.31
CA GLY A 79 -12.08 -2.94 -6.05
C GLY A 79 -10.93 -2.53 -6.64
N LEU A 80 -10.90 -1.84 -7.37
CA LEU A 80 -9.79 -1.39 -7.89
C LEU A 80 -9.24 -0.41 -6.97
N CYS A 81 -8.01 -0.44 -6.65
CA CYS A 81 -7.35 0.50 -5.79
C CYS A 81 -7.62 1.92 -6.21
N CYS A 82 -7.57 2.15 -7.48
CA CYS A 82 -7.78 3.50 -7.94
C CYS A 82 -9.15 4.00 -7.64
N GLY A 83 -10.11 3.18 -7.82
CA GLY A 83 -11.46 3.58 -7.53
C GLY A 83 -11.66 3.85 -6.08
N MET A 84 -11.02 3.03 -5.25
CA MET A 84 -11.14 3.23 -3.88
C MET A 84 -10.56 4.52 -3.43
N ILE A 85 -9.45 4.92 -3.98
CA ILE A 85 -8.82 6.16 -3.62
C ILE A 85 -9.74 7.32 -3.92
N LYS A 86 -10.41 7.29 -5.05
CA LYS A 86 -11.30 8.37 -5.38
C LYS A 86 -12.45 8.48 -4.40
N GLU A 87 -12.98 7.38 -4.01
CA GLU A 87 -14.07 7.40 -3.06
C GLU A 87 -13.64 7.99 -1.74
N ILE A 88 -12.46 7.61 -1.30
CA ILE A 88 -12.00 8.10 -0.02
C ILE A 88 -11.71 9.57 -0.06
N THR A 89 -11.13 10.05 -1.14
CA THR A 89 -10.79 11.45 -1.19
C THR A 89 -12.02 12.33 -1.31
N GLU A 90 -13.11 11.79 -1.75
CA GLU A 90 -14.31 12.58 -1.84
C GLU A 90 -15.00 12.72 -0.52
N LYS A 91 -14.63 11.93 0.43
CA LYS A 91 -15.21 12.08 1.72
C LYS A 91 -14.47 13.10 2.51
#